data_791ee200e15a81285f830b08bace0cae
#
_entry.id   791ee200e15a81285f830b08bace0cae
#
_cell.length_a   1.000
_cell.length_b   1.000
_cell.length_c   1.000
_cell.angle_alpha   90.00
_cell.angle_beta   90.00
_cell.angle_gamma   90.00
#
_symmetry.space_group_name_H-M   'P 1'
#
loop_
_entity.id
_entity.type
_entity.pdbx_description
1 polymer ?
#
loop_
_entity_poly.entity_id
_entity_poly.type
_entity_poly.pdbx_seq_one_letter_code
_entity_poly.pdbx_strand_id
1 'polypeptide(L)'
;LQAPSGSGAGPDGLPGPRVLGFMACAAMVRRDAFLAVGGFDDVVRFPGEEERVAWDLTAAGWHLVHLPDAVVHHHPSPRRHSPDVRLRAVTRSALLSATLRLPWPDVAARWRSAVVGRGGPAALRRGALDAVRDLPRALRHRRVLPPHVLADLEALARHELTEDRPGGHA
;
A
#
# COMPACT_ATOMS: atom_id res chain seq x y z
N LEU A 1 -10.61 -19.27 27.57
CA LEU A 1 -11.14 -18.20 26.72
C LEU A 1 -11.84 -18.87 25.54
N GLN A 2 -13.15 -18.87 25.55
CA GLN A 2 -13.99 -19.37 24.47
C GLN A 2 -13.98 -18.35 23.35
N ALA A 3 -13.64 -18.77 22.11
CA ALA A 3 -13.77 -17.95 20.93
C ALA A 3 -15.25 -17.62 20.69
N PRO A 4 -15.61 -16.37 20.30
CA PRO A 4 -16.99 -16.04 19.97
C PRO A 4 -17.41 -16.83 18.72
N SER A 5 -18.48 -17.61 18.87
CA SER A 5 -19.15 -18.33 17.78
C SER A 5 -19.93 -17.32 16.94
N GLY A 6 -19.42 -16.96 15.78
CA GLY A 6 -20.12 -16.05 14.87
C GLY A 6 -19.21 -15.42 13.84
N SER A 7 -18.35 -16.21 13.19
CA SER A 7 -17.59 -15.71 12.05
C SER A 7 -18.25 -16.17 10.77
N GLY A 8 -18.81 -15.28 10.02
CA GLY A 8 -18.96 -15.47 8.58
C GLY A 8 -17.57 -15.66 8.00
N ALA A 9 -17.11 -16.90 7.87
CA ALA A 9 -15.88 -17.18 7.13
C ALA A 9 -16.06 -16.66 5.70
N GLY A 10 -15.09 -15.88 5.21
CA GLY A 10 -15.05 -15.48 3.81
C GLY A 10 -15.01 -16.72 2.89
N PRO A 11 -15.24 -16.55 1.58
CA PRO A 11 -15.36 -17.65 0.62
C PRO A 11 -14.18 -18.63 0.64
N ASP A 12 -13.02 -18.23 1.14
CA ASP A 12 -11.80 -19.06 1.22
C ASP A 12 -11.56 -19.67 2.61
N GLY A 13 -12.56 -19.69 3.52
CA GLY A 13 -12.40 -20.13 4.91
C GLY A 13 -11.58 -19.18 5.78
N LEU A 14 -11.31 -17.96 5.30
CA LEU A 14 -10.59 -16.93 6.04
C LEU A 14 -11.53 -16.20 7.00
N PRO A 15 -11.00 -15.65 8.12
CA PRO A 15 -11.81 -15.00 9.16
C PRO A 15 -12.36 -13.62 8.75
N GLY A 16 -12.14 -13.18 7.51
CA GLY A 16 -12.63 -11.93 6.98
C GLY A 16 -12.23 -11.72 5.51
N PRO A 17 -12.66 -10.63 4.89
CA PRO A 17 -12.31 -10.34 3.50
C PRO A 17 -10.81 -10.10 3.34
N ARG A 18 -10.28 -10.57 2.20
CA ARG A 18 -8.88 -10.33 1.83
C ARG A 18 -8.65 -8.86 1.49
N VAL A 19 -7.50 -8.36 1.90
CA VAL A 19 -7.04 -6.99 1.61
C VAL A 19 -5.63 -7.02 1.05
N LEU A 20 -5.23 -5.97 0.32
CA LEU A 20 -3.89 -5.82 -0.27
C LEU A 20 -3.07 -4.69 0.37
N GLY A 21 -3.55 -4.20 1.50
CA GLY A 21 -2.90 -3.15 2.27
C GLY A 21 -3.29 -3.20 3.73
N PHE A 22 -2.53 -2.53 4.57
CA PHE A 22 -2.84 -2.36 5.99
C PHE A 22 -2.29 -1.03 6.49
N MET A 23 -2.76 -0.57 7.64
CA MET A 23 -2.14 0.52 8.38
C MET A 23 -1.32 -0.05 9.53
N ALA A 24 -0.05 0.31 9.67
CA ALA A 24 0.84 -0.23 10.68
C ALA A 24 0.32 -0.06 12.12
N CYS A 25 -0.42 1.02 12.37
CA CYS A 25 -1.04 1.28 13.69
C CYS A 25 -2.28 0.42 13.98
N ALA A 26 -2.79 -0.34 13.01
CA ALA A 26 -4.00 -1.15 13.13
C ALA A 26 -3.81 -2.54 12.50
N ALA A 27 -2.61 -3.08 12.57
CA ALA A 27 -2.29 -4.38 11.99
C ALA A 27 -1.59 -5.28 13.02
N MET A 28 -1.89 -6.57 12.91
CA MET A 28 -1.14 -7.63 13.59
C MET A 28 -0.54 -8.52 12.51
N VAL A 29 0.77 -8.70 12.53
CA VAL A 29 1.51 -9.48 11.53
C VAL A 29 2.29 -10.58 12.22
N ARG A 30 2.27 -11.77 11.65
CA ARG A 30 3.14 -12.87 12.14
C ARG A 30 4.59 -12.45 11.98
N ARG A 31 5.35 -12.59 13.06
CA ARG A 31 6.77 -12.20 13.11
C ARG A 31 7.61 -12.91 12.05
N ASP A 32 7.42 -14.22 11.89
CA ASP A 32 8.13 -15.03 10.90
C ASP A 32 7.85 -14.59 9.46
N ALA A 33 6.57 -14.32 9.13
CA ALA A 33 6.17 -13.80 7.83
C ALA A 33 6.78 -12.42 7.54
N PHE A 34 6.70 -11.51 8.51
CA PHE A 34 7.23 -10.16 8.39
C PHE A 34 8.75 -10.15 8.15
N LEU A 35 9.49 -10.98 8.90
CA LEU A 35 10.94 -11.09 8.76
C LEU A 35 11.33 -11.79 7.46
N ALA A 36 10.57 -12.79 7.01
CA ALA A 36 10.84 -13.51 5.77
C ALA A 36 10.77 -12.61 4.51
N VAL A 37 9.91 -11.58 4.54
CA VAL A 37 9.82 -10.60 3.45
C VAL A 37 10.74 -9.38 3.65
N GLY A 38 11.57 -9.38 4.68
CA GLY A 38 12.53 -8.32 4.99
C GLY A 38 11.95 -7.13 5.75
N GLY A 39 10.71 -7.22 6.22
CA GLY A 39 10.07 -6.18 7.03
C GLY A 39 10.02 -4.80 6.38
N PHE A 40 10.05 -3.75 7.19
CA PHE A 40 10.23 -2.38 6.72
C PHE A 40 11.70 -2.17 6.32
N ASP A 41 11.91 -1.57 5.15
CA ASP A 41 13.24 -1.23 4.66
C ASP A 41 13.49 0.29 4.70
N ASP A 42 14.74 0.66 4.42
CA ASP A 42 15.17 2.05 4.45
C ASP A 42 15.11 2.75 3.08
N VAL A 43 14.62 2.08 2.04
CA VAL A 43 14.32 2.67 0.74
C VAL A 43 12.93 3.32 0.77
N VAL A 44 11.92 2.54 1.19
CA VAL A 44 10.55 3.02 1.34
C VAL A 44 10.29 3.31 2.82
N ARG A 45 10.39 4.57 3.19
CA ARG A 45 10.23 5.03 4.58
C ARG A 45 8.84 5.61 4.82
N PHE A 46 8.46 5.68 6.11
CA PHE A 46 7.21 6.33 6.54
C PHE A 46 7.01 7.72 5.91
N PRO A 47 5.82 8.03 5.46
CA PRO A 47 4.62 7.20 5.36
C PRO A 47 4.56 6.42 4.03
N GLY A 48 3.90 5.25 4.02
CA GLY A 48 3.62 4.44 2.83
C GLY A 48 4.49 3.19 2.68
N GLU A 49 5.28 2.85 3.69
CA GLU A 49 6.10 1.64 3.76
C GLU A 49 5.24 0.37 3.86
N GLU A 50 4.03 0.47 4.40
CA GLU A 50 3.11 -0.64 4.59
C GLU A 50 2.66 -1.25 3.26
N GLU A 51 2.49 -0.41 2.22
CA GLU A 51 2.08 -0.85 0.89
C GLU A 51 3.03 -1.91 0.33
N ARG A 52 4.34 -1.64 0.39
CA ARG A 52 5.35 -2.58 -0.09
C ARG A 52 5.37 -3.88 0.72
N VAL A 53 5.29 -3.79 2.05
CA VAL A 53 5.29 -4.97 2.91
C VAL A 53 4.04 -5.83 2.65
N ALA A 54 2.87 -5.21 2.46
CA ALA A 54 1.64 -5.90 2.12
C ALA A 54 1.78 -6.69 0.81
N TRP A 55 2.33 -6.07 -0.22
CA TRP A 55 2.58 -6.72 -1.50
C TRP A 55 3.57 -7.88 -1.40
N ASP A 56 4.67 -7.70 -0.65
CA ASP A 56 5.67 -8.74 -0.46
C ASP A 56 5.14 -9.92 0.36
N LEU A 57 4.30 -9.67 1.37
CA LEU A 57 3.60 -10.72 2.11
C LEU A 57 2.66 -11.51 1.20
N THR A 58 1.85 -10.82 0.40
CA THR A 58 0.94 -11.48 -0.56
C THR A 58 1.73 -12.28 -1.60
N ALA A 59 2.84 -11.75 -2.11
CA ALA A 59 3.71 -12.45 -3.05
C ALA A 59 4.40 -13.69 -2.44
N ALA A 60 4.59 -13.70 -1.13
CA ALA A 60 5.10 -14.85 -0.38
C ALA A 60 4.00 -15.87 0.02
N GLY A 61 2.77 -15.68 -0.44
CA GLY A 61 1.64 -16.58 -0.19
C GLY A 61 0.90 -16.34 1.12
N TRP A 62 1.18 -15.24 1.84
CA TRP A 62 0.43 -14.87 3.03
C TRP A 62 -0.86 -14.14 2.67
N HIS A 63 -1.92 -14.41 3.41
CA HIS A 63 -3.19 -13.69 3.27
C HIS A 63 -3.26 -12.56 4.30
N LEU A 64 -3.55 -11.36 3.83
CA LEU A 64 -3.95 -10.23 4.65
C LEU A 64 -5.48 -10.22 4.69
N VAL A 65 -6.04 -10.12 5.88
CA VAL A 65 -7.50 -10.12 6.08
C VAL A 65 -7.92 -8.95 6.93
N HIS A 66 -9.05 -8.35 6.60
CA HIS A 66 -9.70 -7.38 7.46
C HIS A 66 -10.55 -8.13 8.51
N LEU A 67 -10.38 -7.77 9.77
CA LEU A 67 -11.15 -8.34 10.89
C LEU A 67 -12.08 -7.25 11.43
N PRO A 68 -13.38 -7.24 11.08
CA PRO A 68 -14.31 -6.19 11.48
C PRO A 68 -14.44 -6.03 13.00
N ASP A 69 -14.32 -7.14 13.73
CA ASP A 69 -14.44 -7.17 15.20
C ASP A 69 -13.16 -6.73 15.94
N ALA A 70 -12.03 -6.60 15.22
CA ALA A 70 -10.77 -6.14 15.78
C ALA A 70 -10.67 -4.61 15.72
N VAL A 71 -11.19 -3.93 16.72
CA VAL A 71 -11.25 -2.48 16.78
C VAL A 71 -9.98 -1.90 17.40
N VAL A 72 -9.37 -0.93 16.72
CA VAL A 72 -8.22 -0.17 17.20
C VAL A 72 -8.58 1.30 17.31
N HIS A 73 -8.33 1.90 18.48
CA HIS A 73 -8.51 3.32 18.71
C HIS A 73 -7.20 4.09 18.39
N HIS A 74 -7.20 4.79 17.27
CA HIS A 74 -6.04 5.60 16.87
C HIS A 74 -6.15 7.03 17.42
N HIS A 75 -5.21 7.39 18.29
CA HIS A 75 -5.08 8.75 18.84
C HIS A 75 -3.97 9.50 18.08
N PRO A 76 -4.31 10.27 17.04
CA PRO A 76 -3.32 10.96 16.24
C PRO A 76 -2.61 12.06 17.03
N SER A 77 -1.30 12.16 16.86
CA SER A 77 -0.53 13.26 17.46
C SER A 77 -1.07 14.63 17.02
N PRO A 78 -1.21 15.61 17.95
CA PRO A 78 -1.54 16.99 17.60
C PRO A 78 -0.44 17.66 16.77
N ARG A 79 0.79 17.18 16.86
CA ARG A 79 1.94 17.66 16.05
C ARG A 79 2.02 16.88 14.75
N ARG A 80 1.17 17.22 13.79
CA ARG A 80 1.18 16.62 12.46
C ARG A 80 1.92 17.51 11.47
N HIS A 81 2.59 16.86 10.52
CA HIS A 81 3.09 17.57 9.33
C HIS A 81 1.91 18.16 8.54
N SER A 82 2.18 19.27 7.85
CA SER A 82 1.19 19.85 6.95
C SER A 82 0.77 18.83 5.86
N PRO A 83 -0.45 18.97 5.30
CA PRO A 83 -0.91 18.07 4.22
C PRO A 83 0.08 17.98 3.06
N ASP A 84 0.71 19.07 2.67
CA ASP A 84 1.70 19.11 1.59
C ASP A 84 2.97 18.30 1.91
N VAL A 85 3.48 18.41 3.14
CA VAL A 85 4.65 17.64 3.60
C VAL A 85 4.32 16.14 3.60
N ARG A 86 3.12 15.78 4.07
CA ARG A 86 2.65 14.41 4.04
C ARG A 86 2.50 13.89 2.62
N LEU A 87 1.83 14.65 1.75
CA LEU A 87 1.63 14.28 0.33
C LEU A 87 2.97 14.08 -0.39
N ARG A 88 3.93 14.97 -0.17
CA ARG A 88 5.30 14.84 -0.69
C ARG A 88 5.95 13.52 -0.27
N ALA A 89 5.87 13.18 1.03
CA ALA A 89 6.47 11.96 1.57
C ALA A 89 5.76 10.69 1.05
N VAL A 90 4.43 10.66 1.04
CA VAL A 90 3.64 9.56 0.48
C VAL A 90 3.96 9.35 -1.00
N THR A 91 4.04 10.44 -1.78
CA THR A 91 4.37 10.36 -3.22
C THR A 91 5.75 9.74 -3.43
N ARG A 92 6.76 10.16 -2.63
CA ARG A 92 8.09 9.56 -2.69
C ARG A 92 8.03 8.06 -2.46
N SER A 93 7.37 7.63 -1.39
CA SER A 93 7.27 6.20 -1.02
C SER A 93 6.51 5.40 -2.08
N ALA A 94 5.38 5.89 -2.57
CA ALA A 94 4.58 5.23 -3.61
C ALA A 94 5.37 5.04 -4.93
N LEU A 95 6.19 6.03 -5.34
CA LEU A 95 7.02 5.93 -6.54
C LEU A 95 8.16 4.91 -6.36
N LEU A 96 8.74 4.84 -5.17
CA LEU A 96 9.78 3.86 -4.86
C LEU A 96 9.20 2.45 -4.73
N SER A 97 8.05 2.26 -4.07
CA SER A 97 7.33 0.98 -4.03
C SER A 97 7.00 0.48 -5.43
N ALA A 98 6.45 1.35 -6.28
CA ALA A 98 6.18 1.03 -7.68
C ALA A 98 7.47 0.61 -8.42
N THR A 99 8.54 1.38 -8.29
CA THR A 99 9.83 1.07 -8.92
C THR A 99 10.38 -0.27 -8.47
N LEU A 100 10.22 -0.61 -7.20
CA LEU A 100 10.68 -1.87 -6.62
C LEU A 100 9.87 -3.08 -7.10
N ARG A 101 8.54 -2.93 -7.33
CA ARG A 101 7.62 -4.06 -7.38
C ARG A 101 6.75 -4.15 -8.63
N LEU A 102 6.51 -3.06 -9.35
CA LEU A 102 5.60 -3.06 -10.49
C LEU A 102 6.32 -3.21 -11.83
N PRO A 103 5.64 -3.68 -12.88
CA PRO A 103 6.13 -3.64 -14.26
C PRO A 103 6.47 -2.22 -14.72
N TRP A 104 7.39 -2.09 -15.68
CA TRP A 104 7.84 -0.78 -16.17
C TRP A 104 6.74 0.13 -16.71
N PRO A 105 5.71 -0.36 -17.41
CA PRO A 105 4.60 0.49 -17.86
C PRO A 105 3.89 1.18 -16.68
N ASP A 106 3.63 0.45 -15.60
CA ASP A 106 2.96 0.98 -14.39
C ASP A 106 3.84 1.97 -13.64
N VAL A 107 5.13 1.65 -13.53
CA VAL A 107 6.13 2.58 -12.99
C VAL A 107 6.11 3.89 -13.78
N ALA A 108 6.23 3.81 -15.11
CA ALA A 108 6.25 5.00 -15.97
C ALA A 108 4.94 5.81 -15.87
N ALA A 109 3.79 5.15 -15.78
CA ALA A 109 2.50 5.80 -15.61
C ALA A 109 2.43 6.59 -14.29
N ARG A 110 2.83 5.97 -13.17
CA ARG A 110 2.84 6.62 -11.84
C ARG A 110 3.83 7.80 -11.79
N TRP A 111 5.04 7.63 -12.32
CA TRP A 111 6.02 8.71 -12.38
C TRP A 111 5.53 9.87 -13.25
N ARG A 112 4.96 9.58 -14.41
CA ARG A 112 4.38 10.59 -15.30
C ARG A 112 3.26 11.37 -14.62
N SER A 113 2.34 10.67 -13.93
CA SER A 113 1.25 11.31 -13.18
C SER A 113 1.77 12.26 -12.11
N ALA A 114 2.79 11.87 -11.36
CA ALA A 114 3.39 12.70 -10.31
C ALA A 114 4.12 13.94 -10.85
N VAL A 115 4.74 13.83 -12.03
CA VAL A 115 5.59 14.91 -12.59
C VAL A 115 4.80 15.82 -13.54
N VAL A 116 3.98 15.24 -14.42
CA VAL A 116 3.35 15.96 -15.57
C VAL A 116 1.91 16.36 -15.28
N GLY A 117 1.29 15.87 -14.20
CA GLY A 117 -0.10 16.19 -13.85
C GLY A 117 -0.33 17.70 -13.80
N ARG A 118 -0.99 18.26 -14.86
CA ARG A 118 -1.30 19.68 -14.97
C ARG A 118 -2.27 20.08 -13.86
N GLY A 119 -1.88 21.08 -13.07
CA GLY A 119 -2.68 21.55 -11.94
C GLY A 119 -2.57 20.72 -10.66
N GLY A 120 -1.77 19.64 -10.63
CA GLY A 120 -1.51 18.88 -9.43
C GLY A 120 -0.66 19.66 -8.40
N PRO A 121 -0.82 19.33 -7.08
CA PRO A 121 -0.06 19.98 -6.03
C PRO A 121 1.44 19.91 -6.27
N ALA A 122 2.17 20.99 -5.98
CA ALA A 122 3.63 21.03 -6.10
C ALA A 122 4.32 19.95 -5.23
N ALA A 123 3.63 19.47 -4.20
CA ALA A 123 4.06 18.37 -3.34
C ALA A 123 4.32 17.07 -4.11
N LEU A 124 3.53 16.74 -5.13
CA LEU A 124 3.73 15.56 -5.97
C LEU A 124 5.09 15.62 -6.69
N ARG A 125 5.37 16.74 -7.37
CA ARG A 125 6.64 16.93 -8.08
C ARG A 125 7.84 16.91 -7.13
N ARG A 126 7.70 17.51 -5.94
CA ARG A 126 8.74 17.48 -4.90
C ARG A 126 8.95 16.06 -4.37
N GLY A 127 7.89 15.28 -4.19
CA GLY A 127 7.97 13.87 -3.81
C GLY A 127 8.68 13.02 -4.85
N ALA A 128 8.42 13.27 -6.15
CA ALA A 128 9.13 12.61 -7.24
C ALA A 128 10.63 12.96 -7.25
N LEU A 129 10.98 14.24 -7.04
CA LEU A 129 12.38 14.67 -6.93
C LEU A 129 13.10 14.01 -5.74
N ASP A 130 12.42 13.87 -4.61
CA ASP A 130 12.99 13.16 -3.46
C ASP A 130 13.21 11.67 -3.76
N ALA A 131 12.29 11.04 -4.50
CA ALA A 131 12.42 9.64 -4.90
C ALA A 131 13.64 9.38 -5.80
N VAL A 132 14.02 10.34 -6.66
CA VAL A 132 15.18 10.20 -7.55
C VAL A 132 16.48 9.88 -6.80
N ARG A 133 16.66 10.42 -5.60
CA ARG A 133 17.86 10.18 -4.78
C ARG A 133 18.02 8.72 -4.36
N ASP A 134 16.90 8.03 -4.12
CA ASP A 134 16.88 6.64 -3.68
C ASP A 134 16.67 5.65 -4.86
N LEU A 135 16.49 6.16 -6.07
CA LEU A 135 16.26 5.36 -7.27
C LEU A 135 17.36 4.32 -7.52
N PRO A 136 18.66 4.65 -7.43
CA PRO A 136 19.73 3.66 -7.65
C PRO A 136 19.65 2.50 -6.65
N ARG A 137 19.22 2.78 -5.42
CA ARG A 137 19.04 1.77 -4.39
C ARG A 137 17.78 0.93 -4.66
N ALA A 138 16.66 1.55 -5.01
CA ALA A 138 15.44 0.86 -5.40
C ALA A 138 15.69 -0.08 -6.59
N LEU A 139 16.42 0.37 -7.61
CA LEU A 139 16.73 -0.43 -8.79
C LEU A 139 17.59 -1.67 -8.45
N ARG A 140 18.53 -1.56 -7.51
CA ARG A 140 19.32 -2.71 -7.06
C ARG A 140 18.49 -3.78 -6.35
N HIS A 141 17.45 -3.38 -5.65
CA HIS A 141 16.55 -4.28 -4.90
C HIS A 141 15.24 -4.56 -5.64
N ARG A 142 15.17 -4.19 -6.94
CA ARG A 142 13.98 -4.37 -7.74
C ARG A 142 13.66 -5.85 -7.94
N ARG A 143 12.44 -6.22 -7.60
CA ARG A 143 11.86 -7.55 -7.87
C ARG A 143 10.38 -7.37 -8.16
N VAL A 144 9.99 -7.59 -9.41
CA VAL A 144 8.60 -7.47 -9.85
C VAL A 144 7.73 -8.51 -9.16
N LEU A 145 6.53 -8.10 -8.79
CA LEU A 145 5.53 -8.98 -8.18
C LEU A 145 5.12 -10.12 -9.12
N PRO A 146 4.74 -11.27 -8.57
CA PRO A 146 4.17 -12.37 -9.35
C PRO A 146 2.86 -11.94 -10.06
N PRO A 147 2.53 -12.57 -11.21
CA PRO A 147 1.36 -12.19 -12.00
C PRO A 147 0.03 -12.21 -11.22
N HIS A 148 -0.16 -13.15 -10.29
CA HIS A 148 -1.39 -13.22 -9.49
C HIS A 148 -1.55 -12.00 -8.58
N VAL A 149 -0.48 -11.51 -7.97
CA VAL A 149 -0.54 -10.30 -7.12
C VAL A 149 -0.81 -9.04 -7.98
N LEU A 150 -0.21 -8.96 -9.17
CA LEU A 150 -0.49 -7.88 -10.11
C LEU A 150 -1.96 -7.87 -10.53
N ALA A 151 -2.53 -9.04 -10.81
CA ALA A 151 -3.95 -9.18 -11.15
C ALA A 151 -4.86 -8.75 -10.00
N ASP A 152 -4.52 -9.10 -8.75
CA ASP A 152 -5.25 -8.67 -7.57
C ASP A 152 -5.20 -7.14 -7.39
N LEU A 153 -4.04 -6.52 -7.61
CA LEU A 153 -3.88 -5.05 -7.56
C LEU A 153 -4.70 -4.35 -8.66
N GLU A 154 -4.73 -4.90 -9.87
CA GLU A 154 -5.56 -4.37 -10.96
C GLU A 154 -7.06 -4.50 -10.65
N ALA A 155 -7.48 -5.59 -10.03
CA ALA A 155 -8.86 -5.80 -9.61
C ALA A 155 -9.28 -4.77 -8.56
N LEU A 156 -8.42 -4.51 -7.55
CA LEU A 156 -8.64 -3.49 -6.53
C LEU A 156 -8.77 -2.10 -7.15
N ALA A 157 -7.84 -1.71 -8.02
CA ALA A 157 -7.87 -0.41 -8.67
C ALA A 157 -9.14 -0.20 -9.52
N ARG A 158 -9.64 -1.25 -10.17
CA ARG A 158 -10.92 -1.19 -10.92
C ARG A 158 -12.12 -1.01 -9.99
N HIS A 159 -12.11 -1.63 -8.82
CA HIS A 159 -13.19 -1.50 -7.83
C HIS A 159 -13.27 -0.08 -7.27
N GLU A 160 -12.14 0.49 -6.88
CA GLU A 160 -12.07 1.88 -6.39
C GLU A 160 -12.60 2.88 -7.43
N LEU A 161 -12.26 2.70 -8.72
CA LEU A 161 -12.76 3.56 -9.79
C LEU A 161 -14.28 3.43 -10.03
N THR A 162 -14.89 2.31 -9.65
CA THR A 162 -16.33 2.09 -9.75
C THR A 162 -17.10 2.67 -8.57
N GLU A 163 -16.52 2.64 -7.38
CA GLU A 163 -17.13 3.22 -6.18
C GLU A 163 -17.05 4.75 -6.16
N ASP A 164 -15.98 5.34 -6.71
CA ASP A 164 -15.77 6.80 -6.80
C ASP A 164 -16.67 7.49 -7.87
N ARG A 165 -17.44 6.72 -8.66
CA ARG A 165 -18.49 7.30 -9.51
C ARG A 165 -19.67 7.65 -8.62
N PRO A 166 -20.02 8.97 -8.48
CA PRO A 166 -21.20 9.38 -7.73
C PRO A 166 -22.41 8.66 -8.34
N GLY A 167 -22.91 7.67 -7.59
CA GLY A 167 -24.05 6.88 -7.99
C GLY A 167 -25.22 7.78 -8.20
N GLY A 168 -25.76 7.76 -9.41
CA GLY A 168 -27.09 8.27 -9.68
C GLY A 168 -28.09 7.48 -8.83
N HIS A 169 -28.42 8.01 -7.68
CA HIS A 169 -29.66 7.65 -7.01
C HIS A 169 -30.78 8.40 -7.73
N ALA A 170 -31.45 7.68 -8.65
CA ALA A 170 -32.75 8.03 -9.13
C ALA A 170 -33.82 7.64 -8.09
#